data_baa90eb890087e3908bc3c216790e84a
#
_entry.id   baa90eb890087e3908bc3c216790e84a
#
_cell.length_a   1.000
_cell.length_b   1.000
_cell.length_c   1.000
_cell.angle_alpha   90.00
_cell.angle_beta   90.00
_cell.angle_gamma   90.00
#
_symmetry.space_group_name_H-M   'P 1'
#
loop_
_entity.id
_entity.type
_entity.pdbx_description
1 polymer ?
#
loop_
_entity_poly.entity_id
_entity_poly.type
_entity_poly.pdbx_seq_one_letter_code
_entity_poly.pdbx_strand_id
1 'polypeptide(L)'
;MTPKILAYLSIILWTIVLSVTILMIIFPKLFLKIDERLQLKKPRTPWKERFALRVNHAISPLTVSIFYAIIGVILALAGQRHILGIVFCSMISASIGFRAVKRITQRPRPQDALLKFKDYSFPSGHTTAGFVFFLSLAMAWSWVLENHFAWILYTLALIWWIIVWWSRWYIKVHWVTDIIIWALLGCGCFIFSYLLFVHFGDAVIQAIEKVFFTL
;
A
#
# COMPACT_ATOMS: atom_id res chain seq x y z
N MET A 1 -1.32 3.52 20.71
CA MET A 1 -0.45 4.71 20.43
C MET A 1 -1.33 5.96 20.51
N THR A 2 -0.81 7.06 21.07
CA THR A 2 -1.56 8.34 21.09
C THR A 2 -1.63 8.96 19.70
N PRO A 3 -2.68 9.74 19.36
CA PRO A 3 -2.77 10.42 18.06
C PRO A 3 -1.55 11.29 17.72
N LYS A 4 -0.94 11.91 18.74
CA LYS A 4 0.29 12.71 18.57
C LYS A 4 1.46 11.87 18.05
N ILE A 5 1.69 10.68 18.64
CA ILE A 5 2.76 9.77 18.18
C ILE A 5 2.52 9.31 16.74
N LEU A 6 1.27 8.99 16.39
CA LEU A 6 0.89 8.62 15.04
C LEU A 6 1.11 9.77 14.04
N ALA A 7 0.81 11.01 14.44
CA ALA A 7 1.08 12.18 13.60
C ALA A 7 2.58 12.35 13.31
N TYR A 8 3.43 12.28 14.33
CA TYR A 8 4.89 12.32 14.13
C TYR A 8 5.38 11.17 13.24
N LEU A 9 4.88 9.95 13.47
CA LEU A 9 5.23 8.79 12.63
C LEU A 9 4.83 9.03 11.18
N SER A 10 3.62 9.53 10.93
CA SER A 10 3.17 9.86 9.57
C SER A 10 4.08 10.89 8.90
N ILE A 11 4.43 11.98 9.60
CA ILE A 11 5.34 13.01 9.09
C ILE A 11 6.72 12.41 8.75
N ILE A 12 7.27 11.58 9.63
CA ILE A 12 8.57 10.92 9.40
C ILE A 12 8.50 10.02 8.15
N LEU A 13 7.45 9.21 8.03
CA LEU A 13 7.28 8.32 6.88
C LEU A 13 7.18 9.10 5.56
N TRP A 14 6.39 10.16 5.52
CA TRP A 14 6.26 11.03 4.35
C TRP A 14 7.58 11.72 4.01
N THR A 15 8.30 12.22 5.02
CA THR A 15 9.62 12.85 4.83
C THR A 15 10.62 11.87 4.24
N ILE A 16 10.67 10.62 4.74
CA ILE A 16 11.55 9.58 4.18
C ILE A 16 11.18 9.29 2.72
N VAL A 17 9.89 9.07 2.43
CA VAL A 17 9.43 8.77 1.07
C VAL A 17 9.79 9.90 0.09
N LEU A 18 9.52 11.15 0.47
CA LEU A 18 9.84 12.32 -0.35
C LEU A 18 11.35 12.48 -0.55
N SER A 19 12.14 12.40 0.53
CA SER A 19 13.59 12.52 0.46
C SER A 19 14.21 11.46 -0.45
N VAL A 20 13.82 10.19 -0.27
CA VAL A 20 14.33 9.09 -1.11
C VAL A 20 13.87 9.25 -2.56
N THR A 21 12.64 9.70 -2.81
CA THR A 21 12.15 9.98 -4.16
C THR A 21 12.98 11.05 -4.84
N ILE A 22 13.27 12.16 -4.15
CA ILE A 22 14.12 13.24 -4.65
C ILE A 22 15.54 12.72 -4.94
N LEU A 23 16.13 11.97 -4.00
CA LEU A 23 17.45 11.39 -4.20
C LEU A 23 17.50 10.41 -5.38
N MET A 24 16.45 9.63 -5.61
CA MET A 24 16.35 8.75 -6.79
C MET A 24 16.31 9.53 -8.11
N ILE A 25 15.70 10.72 -8.12
CA ILE A 25 15.67 11.60 -9.29
C ILE A 25 17.04 12.23 -9.54
N ILE A 26 17.70 12.69 -8.48
CA ILE A 26 19.01 13.37 -8.58
C ILE A 26 20.13 12.37 -8.88
N PHE A 27 20.08 11.18 -8.25
CA PHE A 27 21.14 10.16 -8.33
C PHE A 27 20.64 8.81 -8.88
N PRO A 28 20.02 8.74 -10.08
CA PRO A 28 19.37 7.52 -10.57
C PRO A 28 20.36 6.36 -10.73
N LYS A 29 21.60 6.62 -11.18
CA LYS A 29 22.64 5.59 -11.35
C LYS A 29 23.08 4.96 -10.04
N LEU A 30 23.11 5.74 -8.94
CA LEU A 30 23.45 5.23 -7.61
C LEU A 30 22.41 4.20 -7.14
N PHE A 31 21.11 4.54 -7.23
CA PHE A 31 20.03 3.67 -6.83
C PHE A 31 19.95 2.40 -7.69
N LEU A 32 20.15 2.51 -9.01
CA LEU A 32 20.23 1.32 -9.86
C LEU A 32 21.39 0.40 -9.45
N LYS A 33 22.56 0.92 -9.17
CA LYS A 33 23.71 0.13 -8.71
C LYS A 33 23.45 -0.57 -7.37
N ILE A 34 22.76 0.08 -6.44
CA ILE A 34 22.35 -0.51 -5.16
C ILE A 34 21.38 -1.68 -5.43
N ASP A 35 20.36 -1.44 -6.23
CA ASP A 35 19.33 -2.42 -6.51
C ASP A 35 19.83 -3.63 -7.31
N GLU A 36 20.75 -3.43 -8.26
CA GLU A 36 21.41 -4.51 -8.98
C GLU A 36 22.19 -5.45 -8.04
N ARG A 37 22.76 -4.91 -6.96
CA ARG A 37 23.45 -5.71 -5.93
C ARG A 37 22.49 -6.53 -5.09
N LEU A 38 21.29 -5.98 -4.82
CA LEU A 38 20.26 -6.59 -3.99
C LEU A 38 19.34 -7.53 -4.78
N GLN A 39 19.39 -7.46 -6.11
CA GLN A 39 18.52 -8.26 -6.97
C GLN A 39 18.89 -9.74 -6.97
N LEU A 40 17.91 -10.61 -7.16
CA LEU A 40 18.10 -12.07 -7.25
C LEU A 40 19.08 -12.42 -8.38
N LYS A 41 20.23 -12.99 -8.02
CA LYS A 41 21.26 -13.44 -8.97
C LYS A 41 21.14 -14.91 -9.36
N LYS A 42 20.51 -15.74 -8.49
CA LYS A 42 20.32 -17.17 -8.73
C LYS A 42 19.19 -17.42 -9.73
N PRO A 43 19.25 -18.53 -10.51
CA PRO A 43 18.15 -18.93 -11.38
C PRO A 43 16.89 -19.20 -10.55
N ARG A 44 15.74 -18.91 -11.16
CA ARG A 44 14.45 -19.12 -10.52
C ARG A 44 14.12 -20.61 -10.51
N THR A 45 13.48 -21.08 -9.45
CA THR A 45 12.98 -22.45 -9.37
C THR A 45 11.50 -22.50 -9.76
N PRO A 46 11.05 -23.52 -10.55
CA PRO A 46 9.70 -23.52 -11.13
C PRO A 46 8.57 -23.42 -10.09
N TRP A 47 8.71 -24.04 -8.91
CA TRP A 47 7.66 -24.00 -7.90
C TRP A 47 7.55 -22.62 -7.23
N LYS A 48 8.70 -21.95 -6.94
CA LYS A 48 8.72 -20.60 -6.39
C LYS A 48 8.19 -19.59 -7.39
N GLU A 49 8.50 -19.77 -8.67
CA GLU A 49 7.99 -18.94 -9.75
C GLU A 49 6.47 -19.03 -9.83
N ARG A 50 5.91 -20.25 -9.87
CA ARG A 50 4.46 -20.46 -9.85
C ARG A 50 3.80 -19.85 -8.61
N PHE A 51 4.39 -20.00 -7.43
CA PHE A 51 3.89 -19.40 -6.21
C PHE A 51 3.89 -17.86 -6.28
N ALA A 52 5.01 -17.27 -6.69
CA ALA A 52 5.13 -15.82 -6.83
C ALA A 52 4.14 -15.24 -7.85
N LEU A 53 3.87 -15.95 -8.97
CA LEU A 53 2.86 -15.57 -9.95
C LEU A 53 1.43 -15.66 -9.38
N ARG A 54 1.12 -16.69 -8.58
CA ARG A 54 -0.18 -16.79 -7.90
C ARG A 54 -0.39 -15.64 -6.92
N VAL A 55 0.62 -15.31 -6.11
CA VAL A 55 0.58 -14.15 -5.20
C VAL A 55 0.36 -12.87 -6.00
N ASN A 56 1.10 -12.68 -7.10
CA ASN A 56 0.93 -11.52 -7.97
C ASN A 56 -0.49 -11.39 -8.53
N HIS A 57 -1.11 -12.51 -8.92
CA HIS A 57 -2.48 -12.53 -9.41
C HIS A 57 -3.50 -12.23 -8.30
N ALA A 58 -3.31 -12.83 -7.11
CA ALA A 58 -4.18 -12.62 -5.96
C ALA A 58 -4.28 -11.17 -5.49
N ILE A 59 -3.22 -10.39 -5.70
CA ILE A 59 -3.17 -8.95 -5.39
C ILE A 59 -3.24 -8.07 -6.64
N SER A 60 -3.84 -8.57 -7.71
CA SER A 60 -4.06 -7.76 -8.91
C SER A 60 -4.96 -6.55 -8.58
N PRO A 61 -4.84 -5.42 -9.32
CA PRO A 61 -5.69 -4.26 -9.08
C PRO A 61 -7.19 -4.60 -9.09
N LEU A 62 -7.60 -5.50 -9.98
CA LEU A 62 -8.99 -5.95 -10.05
C LEU A 62 -9.40 -6.70 -8.78
N THR A 63 -8.61 -7.69 -8.38
CA THR A 63 -8.87 -8.49 -7.17
C THR A 63 -8.97 -7.60 -5.93
N VAL A 64 -7.99 -6.71 -5.74
CA VAL A 64 -7.98 -5.77 -4.61
C VAL A 64 -9.19 -4.84 -4.67
N SER A 65 -9.59 -4.33 -5.84
CA SER A 65 -10.78 -3.47 -5.97
C SER A 65 -12.08 -4.20 -5.63
N ILE A 66 -12.21 -5.47 -6.03
CA ILE A 66 -13.38 -6.29 -5.68
C ILE A 66 -13.46 -6.47 -4.16
N PHE A 67 -12.34 -6.81 -3.50
CA PHE A 67 -12.32 -6.95 -2.04
C PHE A 67 -12.64 -5.63 -1.32
N TYR A 68 -12.13 -4.50 -1.80
CA TYR A 68 -12.48 -3.19 -1.25
C TYR A 68 -13.98 -2.89 -1.39
N ALA A 69 -14.58 -3.23 -2.53
CA ALA A 69 -16.01 -3.07 -2.74
C ALA A 69 -16.82 -3.93 -1.76
N ILE A 70 -16.45 -5.21 -1.58
CA ILE A 70 -17.10 -6.12 -0.62
C ILE A 70 -16.98 -5.59 0.81
N ILE A 71 -15.78 -5.22 1.25
CA ILE A 71 -15.55 -4.65 2.59
C ILE A 71 -16.33 -3.35 2.75
N GLY A 72 -16.35 -2.51 1.72
CA GLY A 72 -17.12 -1.26 1.71
C GLY A 72 -18.61 -1.50 1.95
N VAL A 73 -19.21 -2.47 1.25
CA VAL A 73 -20.61 -2.84 1.44
C VAL A 73 -20.85 -3.37 2.86
N ILE A 74 -19.99 -4.28 3.35
CA ILE A 74 -20.12 -4.83 4.71
C ILE A 74 -20.06 -3.72 5.76
N LEU A 75 -19.09 -2.81 5.68
CA LEU A 75 -18.92 -1.71 6.62
C LEU A 75 -20.09 -0.72 6.55
N ALA A 76 -20.60 -0.44 5.35
CA ALA A 76 -21.78 0.42 5.15
C ALA A 76 -23.03 -0.18 5.79
N LEU A 77 -23.31 -1.47 5.55
CA LEU A 77 -24.44 -2.19 6.15
C LEU A 77 -24.32 -2.31 7.66
N ALA A 78 -23.08 -2.43 8.19
CA ALA A 78 -22.79 -2.45 9.62
C ALA A 78 -22.81 -1.04 10.26
N GLY A 79 -23.08 0.03 9.51
CA GLY A 79 -23.08 1.41 10.01
C GLY A 79 -21.71 1.94 10.41
N GLN A 80 -20.61 1.28 10.01
CA GLN A 80 -19.23 1.61 10.41
C GLN A 80 -18.64 2.71 9.53
N ARG A 81 -19.28 3.89 9.50
CA ARG A 81 -18.96 4.99 8.57
C ARG A 81 -17.53 5.53 8.71
N HIS A 82 -17.02 5.64 9.94
CA HIS A 82 -15.65 6.10 10.19
C HIS A 82 -14.61 5.12 9.62
N ILE A 83 -14.78 3.82 9.88
CA ILE A 83 -13.88 2.78 9.36
C ILE A 83 -13.95 2.75 7.84
N LEU A 84 -15.15 2.83 7.28
CA LEU A 84 -15.38 2.92 5.83
C LEU A 84 -14.60 4.10 5.24
N GLY A 85 -14.71 5.27 5.84
CA GLY A 85 -13.99 6.47 5.42
C GLY A 85 -12.47 6.31 5.47
N ILE A 86 -11.93 5.75 6.55
CA ILE A 86 -10.48 5.48 6.68
C ILE A 86 -10.01 4.50 5.58
N VAL A 87 -10.74 3.42 5.36
CA VAL A 87 -10.42 2.40 4.36
C VAL A 87 -10.35 3.01 2.95
N PHE A 88 -11.38 3.77 2.56
CA PHE A 88 -11.44 4.38 1.22
C PHE A 88 -10.46 5.55 1.08
N CYS A 89 -10.33 6.41 2.08
CA CYS A 89 -9.39 7.53 2.04
C CYS A 89 -7.93 7.04 1.92
N SER A 90 -7.55 6.01 2.66
CA SER A 90 -6.20 5.44 2.56
C SER A 90 -5.92 4.81 1.20
N MET A 91 -6.89 4.14 0.59
CA MET A 91 -6.75 3.58 -0.76
C MET A 91 -6.65 4.68 -1.82
N ILE A 92 -7.49 5.71 -1.73
CA ILE A 92 -7.50 6.84 -2.68
C ILE A 92 -6.19 7.63 -2.57
N SER A 93 -5.79 8.02 -1.36
CA SER A 93 -4.55 8.78 -1.13
C SER A 93 -3.31 8.01 -1.60
N ALA A 94 -3.22 6.71 -1.30
CA ALA A 94 -2.17 5.84 -1.79
C ALA A 94 -2.18 5.73 -3.33
N SER A 95 -3.37 5.60 -3.94
CA SER A 95 -3.53 5.51 -5.39
C SER A 95 -3.12 6.79 -6.12
N ILE A 96 -3.46 7.95 -5.57
CA ILE A 96 -3.02 9.24 -6.10
C ILE A 96 -1.52 9.39 -5.94
N GLY A 97 -0.99 9.13 -4.75
CA GLY A 97 0.42 9.24 -4.43
C GLY A 97 1.31 8.41 -5.36
N PHE A 98 0.98 7.11 -5.54
CA PHE A 98 1.81 6.27 -6.40
C PHE A 98 1.76 6.68 -7.88
N ARG A 99 0.61 7.11 -8.40
CA ARG A 99 0.50 7.55 -9.80
C ARG A 99 1.28 8.83 -10.07
N ALA A 100 1.21 9.79 -9.13
CA ALA A 100 1.95 11.04 -9.22
C ALA A 100 3.47 10.78 -9.26
N VAL A 101 3.97 10.03 -8.29
CA VAL A 101 5.40 9.73 -8.18
C VAL A 101 5.89 8.88 -9.37
N LYS A 102 5.09 7.94 -9.86
CA LYS A 102 5.43 7.12 -11.04
C LYS A 102 5.66 7.98 -12.29
N ARG A 103 4.84 9.00 -12.48
CA ARG A 103 4.98 9.93 -13.61
C ARG A 103 6.21 10.83 -13.51
N ILE A 104 6.61 11.17 -12.28
CA ILE A 104 7.76 12.05 -12.04
C ILE A 104 9.07 11.28 -12.16
N THR A 105 9.17 10.09 -11.58
CA THR A 105 10.43 9.33 -11.49
C THR A 105 10.79 8.56 -12.76
N GLN A 106 9.82 8.10 -13.52
CA GLN A 106 9.98 7.36 -14.78
C GLN A 106 11.07 6.26 -14.74
N ARG A 107 11.20 5.59 -13.59
CA ARG A 107 12.27 4.63 -13.34
C ARG A 107 12.12 3.35 -14.18
N PRO A 108 13.19 2.88 -14.88
CA PRO A 108 13.13 1.66 -15.65
C PRO A 108 12.97 0.41 -14.76
N ARG A 109 12.33 -0.63 -15.28
CA ARG A 109 12.18 -1.92 -14.62
C ARG A 109 13.44 -2.78 -14.78
N PRO A 110 13.65 -3.80 -13.90
CA PRO A 110 14.67 -4.81 -14.12
C PRO A 110 14.50 -5.48 -15.50
N GLN A 111 15.62 -5.70 -16.21
CA GLN A 111 15.58 -6.24 -17.57
C GLN A 111 15.06 -7.69 -17.64
N ASP A 112 15.40 -8.50 -16.59
CA ASP A 112 15.01 -9.93 -16.51
C ASP A 112 13.65 -10.13 -15.85
N ALA A 113 12.75 -9.17 -15.94
CA ALA A 113 11.41 -9.27 -15.37
C ALA A 113 10.62 -10.42 -16.03
N LEU A 114 10.02 -11.30 -15.20
CA LEU A 114 9.22 -12.42 -15.71
C LEU A 114 7.93 -11.94 -16.39
N LEU A 115 7.37 -10.81 -15.90
CA LEU A 115 6.19 -10.18 -16.49
C LEU A 115 6.60 -8.85 -17.10
N LYS A 116 6.17 -8.60 -18.34
CA LYS A 116 6.41 -7.34 -19.04
C LYS A 116 5.26 -6.36 -18.73
N PHE A 117 5.62 -5.20 -18.22
CA PHE A 117 4.70 -4.08 -18.00
C PHE A 117 5.11 -2.90 -18.90
N LYS A 118 4.13 -2.16 -19.38
CA LYS A 118 4.37 -0.95 -20.21
C LYS A 118 4.69 0.31 -19.38
N ASP A 119 4.54 0.22 -18.07
CA ASP A 119 4.73 1.34 -17.14
C ASP A 119 6.08 1.26 -16.39
N TYR A 120 6.40 2.32 -15.64
CA TYR A 120 7.64 2.47 -14.88
C TYR A 120 7.68 1.58 -13.64
N SER A 121 8.92 1.30 -13.12
CA SER A 121 9.08 0.39 -11.97
C SER A 121 8.74 1.05 -10.64
N PHE A 122 9.15 2.29 -10.46
CA PHE A 122 8.92 3.02 -9.21
C PHE A 122 7.68 3.89 -9.34
N PRO A 123 6.81 3.75 -8.47
CA PRO A 123 6.64 2.86 -7.32
C PRO A 123 5.87 1.57 -7.63
N SER A 124 5.94 0.59 -6.70
CA SER A 124 5.18 -0.65 -6.83
C SER A 124 3.72 -0.48 -6.39
N GLY A 125 2.81 -0.27 -7.33
CA GLY A 125 1.39 -0.13 -7.02
C GLY A 125 0.76 -1.33 -6.32
N HIS A 126 1.17 -2.56 -6.67
CA HIS A 126 0.71 -3.78 -6.00
C HIS A 126 1.16 -3.84 -4.53
N THR A 127 2.40 -3.42 -4.24
CA THR A 127 2.92 -3.43 -2.86
C THR A 127 2.19 -2.39 -2.02
N THR A 128 1.98 -1.18 -2.55
CA THR A 128 1.23 -0.12 -1.84
C THR A 128 -0.21 -0.52 -1.61
N ALA A 129 -0.92 -0.91 -2.67
CA ALA A 129 -2.32 -1.31 -2.57
C ALA A 129 -2.50 -2.52 -1.65
N GLY A 130 -1.65 -3.52 -1.76
CA GLY A 130 -1.66 -4.69 -0.88
C GLY A 130 -1.38 -4.32 0.58
N PHE A 131 -0.41 -3.44 0.86
CA PHE A 131 -0.10 -3.04 2.22
C PHE A 131 -1.24 -2.25 2.86
N VAL A 132 -1.76 -1.23 2.17
CA VAL A 132 -2.92 -0.44 2.63
C VAL A 132 -4.14 -1.34 2.81
N PHE A 133 -4.39 -2.27 1.88
CA PHE A 133 -5.48 -3.22 1.96
C PHE A 133 -5.42 -4.07 3.23
N PHE A 134 -4.27 -4.70 3.51
CA PHE A 134 -4.16 -5.57 4.69
C PHE A 134 -4.19 -4.80 6.01
N LEU A 135 -3.64 -3.58 6.07
CA LEU A 135 -3.80 -2.71 7.23
C LEU A 135 -5.26 -2.30 7.45
N SER A 136 -5.96 -1.95 6.38
CA SER A 136 -7.38 -1.59 6.43
C SER A 136 -8.24 -2.76 6.87
N LEU A 137 -7.95 -3.96 6.36
CA LEU A 137 -8.62 -5.20 6.74
C LEU A 137 -8.38 -5.55 8.21
N ALA A 138 -7.11 -5.47 8.66
CA ALA A 138 -6.76 -5.72 10.05
C ALA A 138 -7.47 -4.74 10.99
N MET A 139 -7.55 -3.47 10.62
CA MET A 139 -8.30 -2.47 11.38
C MET A 139 -9.79 -2.79 11.42
N ALA A 140 -10.43 -3.04 10.28
CA ALA A 140 -11.86 -3.34 10.22
C ALA A 140 -12.22 -4.56 11.08
N TRP A 141 -11.45 -5.64 10.99
CA TRP A 141 -11.65 -6.83 11.81
C TRP A 141 -11.33 -6.63 13.30
N SER A 142 -10.32 -5.80 13.65
CA SER A 142 -10.00 -5.53 15.06
C SER A 142 -11.17 -4.83 15.78
N TRP A 143 -11.96 -4.05 15.06
CA TRP A 143 -13.18 -3.44 15.58
C TRP A 143 -14.30 -4.48 15.79
N VAL A 144 -14.47 -5.43 14.85
CA VAL A 144 -15.47 -6.49 14.96
C VAL A 144 -15.14 -7.45 16.12
N LEU A 145 -13.86 -7.71 16.37
CA LEU A 145 -13.36 -8.64 17.40
C LEU A 145 -13.00 -7.94 18.73
N GLU A 146 -13.53 -6.75 18.98
CA GLU A 146 -13.34 -5.97 20.23
C GLU A 146 -11.86 -5.81 20.63
N ASN A 147 -10.98 -5.66 19.67
CA ASN A 147 -9.52 -5.47 19.83
C ASN A 147 -8.72 -6.60 20.49
N HIS A 148 -9.32 -7.65 21.06
CA HIS A 148 -8.60 -8.72 21.73
C HIS A 148 -7.59 -9.45 20.84
N PHE A 149 -7.89 -9.59 19.54
CA PHE A 149 -7.05 -10.27 18.57
C PHE A 149 -6.39 -9.32 17.54
N ALA A 150 -6.45 -8.02 17.79
CA ALA A 150 -5.91 -7.01 16.87
C ALA A 150 -4.44 -7.27 16.49
N TRP A 151 -3.60 -7.63 17.46
CA TRP A 151 -2.19 -7.91 17.24
C TRP A 151 -1.96 -9.09 16.26
N ILE A 152 -2.81 -10.13 16.32
CA ILE A 152 -2.76 -11.26 15.38
C ILE A 152 -3.06 -10.77 13.96
N LEU A 153 -4.11 -9.95 13.80
CA LEU A 153 -4.54 -9.44 12.50
C LEU A 153 -3.46 -8.55 11.85
N TYR A 154 -2.84 -7.66 12.63
CA TYR A 154 -1.75 -6.84 12.15
C TYR A 154 -0.49 -7.65 11.84
N THR A 155 -0.21 -8.70 12.62
CA THR A 155 0.89 -9.64 12.34
C THR A 155 0.63 -10.40 11.04
N LEU A 156 -0.58 -10.91 10.80
CA LEU A 156 -0.95 -11.56 9.56
C LEU A 156 -0.86 -10.61 8.35
N ALA A 157 -1.27 -9.35 8.53
CA ALA A 157 -1.11 -8.31 7.51
C ALA A 157 0.37 -8.09 7.15
N LEU A 158 1.25 -8.04 8.15
CA LEU A 158 2.69 -7.91 7.95
C LEU A 158 3.29 -9.13 7.24
N ILE A 159 2.92 -10.35 7.66
CA ILE A 159 3.39 -11.59 7.02
C ILE A 159 2.96 -11.60 5.54
N TRP A 160 1.71 -11.28 5.27
CA TRP A 160 1.20 -11.23 3.90
C TRP A 160 1.93 -10.18 3.06
N TRP A 161 2.20 -9.00 3.64
CA TRP A 161 2.99 -7.98 2.96
C TRP A 161 4.39 -8.49 2.62
N ILE A 162 5.06 -9.22 3.52
CA ILE A 162 6.38 -9.83 3.27
C ILE A 162 6.29 -10.83 2.09
N ILE A 163 5.22 -11.63 2.03
CA ILE A 163 4.98 -12.56 0.91
C ILE A 163 4.81 -11.80 -0.41
N VAL A 164 4.04 -10.73 -0.41
CA VAL A 164 3.86 -9.86 -1.58
C VAL A 164 5.19 -9.25 -2.00
N TRP A 165 5.94 -8.65 -1.06
CA TRP A 165 7.26 -8.09 -1.31
C TRP A 165 8.19 -9.12 -1.95
N TRP A 166 8.29 -10.30 -1.34
CA TRP A 166 9.10 -11.40 -1.85
C TRP A 166 8.70 -11.79 -3.27
N SER A 167 7.41 -11.90 -3.55
CA SER A 167 6.91 -12.26 -4.88
C SER A 167 7.34 -11.25 -5.95
N ARG A 168 7.24 -9.94 -5.66
CA ARG A 168 7.62 -8.86 -6.59
C ARG A 168 9.12 -8.82 -6.88
N TRP A 169 9.92 -9.06 -5.84
CA TRP A 169 11.36 -9.20 -5.95
C TRP A 169 11.75 -10.46 -6.72
N TYR A 170 11.13 -11.62 -6.41
CA TYR A 170 11.45 -12.91 -6.99
C TYR A 170 11.19 -12.97 -8.50
N ILE A 171 10.06 -12.42 -8.97
CA ILE A 171 9.74 -12.33 -10.39
C ILE A 171 10.41 -11.15 -11.10
N LYS A 172 11.24 -10.39 -10.39
CA LYS A 172 12.04 -9.24 -10.87
C LYS A 172 11.22 -8.15 -11.58
N VAL A 173 10.01 -7.88 -11.14
CA VAL A 173 9.17 -6.82 -11.75
C VAL A 173 9.39 -5.46 -11.10
N HIS A 174 10.01 -5.44 -9.91
CA HIS A 174 10.38 -4.23 -9.17
C HIS A 174 11.76 -4.37 -8.55
N TRP A 175 12.41 -3.24 -8.35
CA TRP A 175 13.63 -3.12 -7.57
C TRP A 175 13.32 -3.22 -6.07
N VAL A 176 14.31 -3.59 -5.26
CA VAL A 176 14.14 -3.71 -3.80
C VAL A 176 13.76 -2.37 -3.18
N THR A 177 14.40 -1.30 -3.61
CA THR A 177 14.09 0.05 -3.13
C THR A 177 12.68 0.50 -3.51
N ASP A 178 12.17 0.11 -4.69
CA ASP A 178 10.78 0.38 -5.09
C ASP A 178 9.79 -0.18 -4.08
N ILE A 179 10.05 -1.39 -3.59
CA ILE A 179 9.14 -2.13 -2.72
C ILE A 179 9.16 -1.57 -1.29
N ILE A 180 10.36 -1.27 -0.76
CA ILE A 180 10.53 -0.75 0.61
C ILE A 180 9.87 0.63 0.74
N ILE A 181 10.21 1.56 -0.16
CA ILE A 181 9.69 2.93 -0.10
C ILE A 181 8.17 2.97 -0.21
N TRP A 182 7.59 2.01 -0.93
CA TRP A 182 6.14 1.97 -1.11
C TRP A 182 5.38 1.35 0.04
N ALA A 183 5.99 0.49 0.80
CA ALA A 183 5.44 0.08 2.08
C ALA A 183 5.36 1.27 3.04
N LEU A 184 6.42 2.08 3.09
CA LEU A 184 6.45 3.29 3.91
C LEU A 184 5.38 4.31 3.49
N LEU A 185 5.17 4.50 2.18
CA LEU A 185 4.10 5.36 1.68
C LEU A 185 2.72 4.81 2.07
N GLY A 186 2.48 3.51 1.84
CA GLY A 186 1.21 2.88 2.20
C GLY A 186 0.90 3.04 3.68
N CYS A 187 1.88 2.84 4.55
CA CYS A 187 1.76 3.07 5.98
C CYS A 187 1.46 4.54 6.30
N GLY A 188 2.18 5.47 5.67
CA GLY A 188 1.96 6.91 5.84
C GLY A 188 0.55 7.34 5.41
N CYS A 189 0.06 6.85 4.27
CA CYS A 189 -1.30 7.11 3.79
C CYS A 189 -2.36 6.55 4.74
N PHE A 190 -2.16 5.33 5.26
CA PHE A 190 -3.07 4.71 6.20
C PHE A 190 -3.15 5.50 7.51
N ILE A 191 -2.00 5.85 8.11
CA ILE A 191 -1.95 6.64 9.35
C ILE A 191 -2.56 8.03 9.14
N PHE A 192 -2.25 8.69 8.03
CA PHE A 192 -2.85 9.99 7.68
C PHE A 192 -4.38 9.90 7.61
N SER A 193 -4.91 8.90 6.92
CA SER A 193 -6.36 8.70 6.79
C SER A 193 -7.01 8.40 8.14
N TYR A 194 -6.36 7.59 8.96
CA TYR A 194 -6.81 7.32 10.33
C TYR A 194 -6.90 8.61 11.15
N LEU A 195 -5.85 9.44 11.15
CA LEU A 195 -5.82 10.71 11.87
C LEU A 195 -6.86 11.69 11.35
N LEU A 196 -7.05 11.76 10.04
CA LEU A 196 -8.07 12.59 9.41
C LEU A 196 -9.46 12.24 9.95
N PHE A 197 -9.80 10.96 9.99
CA PHE A 197 -11.13 10.52 10.47
C PHE A 197 -11.27 10.55 11.99
N VAL A 198 -10.21 10.42 12.77
CA VAL A 198 -10.25 10.62 14.22
C VAL A 198 -10.54 12.08 14.59
N HIS A 199 -10.06 13.05 13.80
CA HIS A 199 -10.22 14.46 14.11
C HIS A 199 -11.39 15.13 13.37
N PHE A 200 -11.69 14.69 12.15
CA PHE A 200 -12.64 15.37 11.26
C PHE A 200 -13.71 14.43 10.68
N GLY A 201 -13.75 13.15 11.14
CA GLY A 201 -14.61 12.14 10.52
C GLY A 201 -16.08 12.51 10.52
N ASP A 202 -16.61 13.04 11.61
CA ASP A 202 -18.02 13.48 11.70
C ASP A 202 -18.32 14.60 10.70
N ALA A 203 -17.44 15.60 10.61
CA ALA A 203 -17.61 16.70 9.66
C ALA A 203 -17.54 16.22 8.19
N VAL A 204 -16.64 15.28 7.89
CA VAL A 204 -16.51 14.68 6.55
C VAL A 204 -17.77 13.87 6.22
N ILE A 205 -18.26 13.03 7.15
CA ILE A 205 -19.47 12.23 6.95
C ILE A 205 -20.68 13.12 6.73
N GLN A 206 -20.88 14.14 7.57
CA GLN A 206 -21.98 15.10 7.41
C GLN A 206 -21.93 15.85 6.07
N ALA A 207 -20.73 16.26 5.63
CA ALA A 207 -20.56 16.91 4.34
C ALA A 207 -20.95 15.99 3.18
N ILE A 208 -20.57 14.71 3.24
CA ILE A 208 -20.93 13.70 2.23
C ILE A 208 -22.46 13.48 2.25
N GLU A 209 -23.07 13.31 3.41
CA GLU A 209 -24.52 13.13 3.55
C GLU A 209 -25.29 14.33 2.97
N LYS A 210 -24.85 15.53 3.26
CA LYS A 210 -25.46 16.76 2.71
C LYS A 210 -25.40 16.80 1.18
N VAL A 211 -24.31 16.32 0.58
CA VAL A 211 -24.16 16.32 -0.89
C VAL A 211 -25.02 15.24 -1.57
N PHE A 212 -25.15 14.06 -0.96
CA PHE A 212 -25.78 12.93 -1.61
C PHE A 212 -27.23 12.67 -1.19
N PHE A 213 -27.67 13.19 -0.04
CA PHE A 213 -29.01 12.89 0.52
C PHE A 213 -29.87 14.14 0.72
N THR A 214 -29.39 15.35 0.37
CA THR A 214 -30.17 16.61 0.37
C THR A 214 -30.59 17.03 -1.04
N LEU A 215 -30.56 16.09 -1.99
CA LEU A 215 -31.23 16.17 -3.28
C LEU A 215 -32.50 15.34 -3.19
#